data_aeb4e0ecd360ab192e75e317841d3c4d
#
_entry.id   aeb4e0ecd360ab192e75e317841d3c4d
#
_cell.length_a   1.000
_cell.length_b   1.000
_cell.length_c   1.000
_cell.angle_alpha   90.00
_cell.angle_beta   90.00
_cell.angle_gamma   90.00
#
_symmetry.space_group_name_H-M   'P 1'
#
loop_
_entity.id
_entity.type
_entity.pdbx_description
1 polymer ?
#
loop_
_entity_poly.entity_id
_entity_poly.type
_entity_poly.pdbx_seq_one_letter_code
_entity_poly.pdbx_strand_id
1 'polypeptide(L)'
;MWGTIYDLNILKNSNASIISFHGDEDVILPYGFGYPFRAIGEFQKVFFDKMYGSSYIHEKALDLGIRSELHTFKGQGHALHLDENRNLNQNFYKIQDEITDFFYDELITYPIDIVQDENDVQIFTIDTADVLKSDWSIVGGIIIEESKGKVRALWFDDDTKQELRVSGYYRNGAGFEDVLKINYTK
;
A
#
# COMPACT_ATOMS: atom_id res chain seq x y z
N MET A 1 -7.61 -9.77 2.55
CA MET A 1 -8.03 -10.41 3.83
C MET A 1 -9.26 -11.25 3.55
N TRP A 2 -9.32 -12.47 4.07
CA TRP A 2 -10.58 -13.16 4.29
C TRP A 2 -10.87 -13.01 5.76
N GLY A 3 -11.85 -12.25 6.14
CA GLY A 3 -12.05 -12.08 7.55
C GLY A 3 -13.32 -11.31 7.89
N THR A 4 -13.63 -11.42 9.15
CA THR A 4 -14.76 -10.76 9.79
C THR A 4 -14.30 -10.21 11.11
N ILE A 5 -14.99 -9.18 11.60
CA ILE A 5 -14.74 -8.59 12.91
C ILE A 5 -16.05 -8.44 13.68
N TYR A 6 -15.98 -8.46 14.99
CA TYR A 6 -17.15 -8.26 15.85
C TYR A 6 -17.47 -6.79 16.08
N ASP A 7 -16.47 -5.90 16.03
CA ASP A 7 -16.65 -4.47 16.29
C ASP A 7 -15.89 -3.63 15.25
N LEU A 8 -16.62 -2.83 14.46
CA LEU A 8 -16.04 -1.90 13.48
C LEU A 8 -15.26 -0.74 14.13
N ASN A 9 -15.46 -0.48 15.43
CA ASN A 9 -14.73 0.61 16.10
C ASN A 9 -13.23 0.34 16.24
N ILE A 10 -12.78 -0.92 16.11
CA ILE A 10 -11.34 -1.22 16.09
C ILE A 10 -10.60 -0.49 14.97
N LEU A 11 -11.29 -0.15 13.87
CA LEU A 11 -10.71 0.56 12.74
C LEU A 11 -10.41 2.03 13.06
N LYS A 12 -11.06 2.63 14.06
CA LYS A 12 -10.89 4.06 14.41
C LYS A 12 -9.45 4.42 14.82
N ASN A 13 -8.71 3.45 15.30
CA ASN A 13 -7.33 3.63 15.76
C ASN A 13 -6.31 2.98 14.81
N SER A 14 -6.75 2.57 13.63
CA SER A 14 -5.90 1.93 12.62
C SER A 14 -5.55 2.94 11.53
N ASN A 15 -4.28 2.96 11.15
CA ASN A 15 -3.80 3.65 9.95
C ASN A 15 -3.40 2.65 8.85
N ALA A 16 -3.68 1.36 9.05
CA ALA A 16 -3.28 0.33 8.11
C ALA A 16 -4.25 0.27 6.93
N SER A 17 -3.73 0.36 5.72
CA SER A 17 -4.47 0.11 4.49
C SER A 17 -4.98 -1.33 4.43
N ILE A 18 -6.14 -1.53 3.82
CA ILE A 18 -6.85 -2.81 3.82
C ILE A 18 -7.13 -3.25 2.39
N ILE A 19 -6.69 -4.46 2.04
CA ILE A 19 -7.17 -5.15 0.84
C ILE A 19 -7.93 -6.42 1.24
N SER A 20 -9.11 -6.63 0.66
CA SER A 20 -10.00 -7.75 0.99
C SER A 20 -10.46 -8.48 -0.27
N PHE A 21 -10.48 -9.80 -0.20
CA PHE A 21 -10.99 -10.70 -1.23
C PHE A 21 -12.10 -11.56 -0.62
N HIS A 22 -13.32 -11.52 -1.17
CA HIS A 22 -14.43 -12.23 -0.56
C HIS A 22 -15.43 -12.70 -1.61
N GLY A 23 -15.88 -13.95 -1.48
CA GLY A 23 -17.00 -14.46 -2.26
C GLY A 23 -18.33 -14.01 -1.64
N ASP A 24 -19.24 -13.51 -2.44
CA ASP A 24 -20.52 -13.03 -1.95
C ASP A 24 -21.48 -14.15 -1.51
N GLU A 25 -21.19 -15.39 -1.92
CA GLU A 25 -21.89 -16.60 -1.47
C GLU A 25 -21.15 -17.41 -0.39
N ASP A 26 -20.16 -16.80 0.27
CA ASP A 26 -19.41 -17.43 1.36
C ASP A 26 -20.37 -17.84 2.51
N VAL A 27 -20.44 -19.13 2.77
CA VAL A 27 -21.26 -19.72 3.84
C VAL A 27 -20.48 -19.96 5.14
N ILE A 28 -19.17 -19.76 5.13
CA ILE A 28 -18.29 -19.89 6.29
C ILE A 28 -18.19 -18.57 7.04
N LEU A 29 -17.85 -17.48 6.32
CA LEU A 29 -17.80 -16.13 6.86
C LEU A 29 -18.81 -15.24 6.13
N PRO A 30 -19.54 -14.36 6.82
CA PRO A 30 -20.47 -13.47 6.16
C PRO A 30 -19.73 -12.42 5.31
N TYR A 31 -20.17 -12.25 4.07
CA TYR A 31 -19.71 -11.15 3.21
C TYR A 31 -20.14 -9.79 3.76
N GLY A 32 -21.40 -9.70 4.21
CA GLY A 32 -21.99 -8.53 4.86
C GLY A 32 -22.01 -8.68 6.39
N PHE A 33 -23.14 -8.34 7.01
CA PHE A 33 -23.37 -8.53 8.45
C PHE A 33 -24.20 -9.79 8.70
N GLY A 34 -23.68 -10.75 9.44
CA GLY A 34 -24.36 -12.01 9.68
C GLY A 34 -23.63 -12.98 10.59
N TYR A 35 -24.24 -14.15 10.77
CA TYR A 35 -23.61 -15.23 11.51
C TYR A 35 -22.60 -15.98 10.61
N PRO A 36 -21.45 -16.41 11.16
CA PRO A 36 -20.52 -17.32 10.47
C PRO A 36 -21.13 -18.74 10.38
N PHE A 37 -20.53 -19.59 9.57
CA PHE A 37 -20.89 -21.00 9.42
C PHE A 37 -22.36 -21.26 9.06
N ARG A 38 -22.91 -20.50 8.12
CA ARG A 38 -24.31 -20.64 7.68
C ARG A 38 -24.67 -22.05 7.17
N ALA A 39 -23.65 -22.82 6.77
CA ALA A 39 -23.84 -24.20 6.32
C ALA A 39 -24.38 -25.17 7.40
N ILE A 40 -24.18 -24.86 8.70
CA ILE A 40 -24.69 -25.67 9.80
C ILE A 40 -26.11 -25.30 10.25
N GLY A 41 -26.78 -24.40 9.53
CA GLY A 41 -28.15 -23.98 9.80
C GLY A 41 -28.29 -23.19 11.11
N GLU A 42 -29.43 -23.26 11.76
CA GLU A 42 -29.77 -22.48 12.95
C GLU A 42 -28.82 -22.69 14.15
N PHE A 43 -28.08 -23.80 14.18
CA PHE A 43 -27.12 -24.08 15.27
C PHE A 43 -26.04 -23.01 15.38
N GLN A 44 -25.68 -22.33 14.28
CA GLN A 44 -24.71 -21.24 14.32
C GLN A 44 -25.07 -20.16 15.34
N LYS A 45 -26.35 -19.86 15.49
CA LYS A 45 -26.86 -18.80 16.37
C LYS A 45 -26.69 -19.11 17.87
N VAL A 46 -26.46 -20.37 18.20
CA VAL A 46 -26.24 -20.83 19.59
C VAL A 46 -24.79 -20.61 20.00
N PHE A 47 -23.85 -20.70 19.04
CA PHE A 47 -22.41 -20.73 19.31
C PHE A 47 -21.67 -19.47 18.90
N PHE A 48 -22.26 -18.67 18.02
CA PHE A 48 -21.57 -17.52 17.43
C PHE A 48 -22.45 -16.27 17.49
N ASP A 49 -21.80 -15.12 17.71
CA ASP A 49 -22.40 -13.83 17.48
C ASP A 49 -22.32 -13.42 16.01
N LYS A 50 -23.13 -12.45 15.62
CA LYS A 50 -23.04 -11.83 14.29
C LYS A 50 -21.74 -11.07 14.16
N MET A 51 -21.19 -11.09 12.94
CA MET A 51 -19.94 -10.45 12.58
C MET A 51 -20.12 -9.53 11.38
N TYR A 52 -19.28 -8.51 11.29
CA TYR A 52 -19.16 -7.67 10.12
C TYR A 52 -18.17 -8.30 9.14
N GLY A 53 -18.62 -8.57 7.94
CA GLY A 53 -17.82 -9.10 6.86
C GLY A 53 -17.11 -8.01 6.04
N SER A 54 -16.44 -8.42 4.98
CA SER A 54 -15.54 -7.57 4.21
C SER A 54 -16.23 -6.34 3.61
N SER A 55 -17.51 -6.40 3.24
CA SER A 55 -18.22 -5.23 2.70
C SER A 55 -18.39 -4.12 3.75
N TYR A 56 -18.78 -4.48 4.96
CA TYR A 56 -18.92 -3.52 6.07
C TYR A 56 -17.58 -2.98 6.56
N ILE A 57 -16.55 -3.82 6.57
CA ILE A 57 -15.19 -3.41 6.91
C ILE A 57 -14.69 -2.37 5.89
N HIS A 58 -14.90 -2.65 4.61
CA HIS A 58 -14.53 -1.76 3.51
C HIS A 58 -15.24 -0.40 3.60
N GLU A 59 -16.58 -0.40 3.70
CA GLU A 59 -17.37 0.82 3.86
C GLU A 59 -16.89 1.64 5.06
N LYS A 60 -16.70 0.98 6.21
CA LYS A 60 -16.25 1.65 7.44
C LYS A 60 -14.83 2.20 7.32
N ALA A 61 -13.94 1.51 6.65
CA ALA A 61 -12.57 1.99 6.39
C ALA A 61 -12.60 3.28 5.55
N LEU A 62 -13.39 3.31 4.47
CA LEU A 62 -13.55 4.50 3.63
C LEU A 62 -14.14 5.68 4.40
N ASP A 63 -15.14 5.46 5.25
CA ASP A 63 -15.73 6.49 6.13
C ASP A 63 -14.71 7.11 7.09
N LEU A 64 -13.68 6.35 7.46
CA LEU A 64 -12.60 6.78 8.34
C LEU A 64 -11.40 7.36 7.60
N GLY A 65 -11.45 7.44 6.26
CA GLY A 65 -10.34 7.89 5.42
C GLY A 65 -9.19 6.88 5.31
N ILE A 66 -9.43 5.61 5.65
CA ILE A 66 -8.46 4.52 5.52
C ILE A 66 -8.55 3.99 4.08
N ARG A 67 -7.39 3.87 3.41
CA ARG A 67 -7.34 3.20 2.10
C ARG A 67 -7.87 1.79 2.22
N SER A 68 -8.89 1.45 1.42
CA SER A 68 -9.47 0.12 1.44
C SER A 68 -9.88 -0.30 0.04
N GLU A 69 -9.53 -1.53 -0.31
CA GLU A 69 -9.94 -2.18 -1.56
C GLU A 69 -10.70 -3.47 -1.26
N LEU A 70 -11.81 -3.67 -1.97
CA LEU A 70 -12.64 -4.86 -1.83
C LEU A 70 -12.86 -5.51 -3.20
N HIS A 71 -12.29 -6.68 -3.37
CA HIS A 71 -12.45 -7.53 -4.55
C HIS A 71 -13.52 -8.59 -4.27
N THR A 72 -14.74 -8.36 -4.80
CA THR A 72 -15.87 -9.27 -4.63
C THR A 72 -15.87 -10.31 -5.74
N PHE A 73 -15.85 -11.58 -5.37
CA PHE A 73 -15.96 -12.73 -6.27
C PHE A 73 -17.42 -13.19 -6.29
N LYS A 74 -18.15 -12.79 -7.32
CA LYS A 74 -19.59 -13.08 -7.46
C LYS A 74 -19.84 -14.56 -7.65
N GLY A 75 -20.83 -15.10 -6.90
CA GLY A 75 -21.21 -16.50 -6.93
C GLY A 75 -20.17 -17.45 -6.34
N GLN A 76 -19.13 -16.93 -5.68
CA GLN A 76 -18.07 -17.72 -5.10
C GLN A 76 -18.25 -17.88 -3.58
N GLY A 77 -17.83 -19.06 -3.10
CA GLY A 77 -17.82 -19.37 -1.68
C GLY A 77 -16.49 -18.99 -1.00
N HIS A 78 -16.21 -19.66 0.12
CA HIS A 78 -15.05 -19.36 0.98
C HIS A 78 -13.69 -19.67 0.34
N ALA A 79 -13.57 -20.74 -0.42
CA ALA A 79 -12.32 -21.21 -0.99
C ALA A 79 -12.03 -20.61 -2.38
N LEU A 80 -11.93 -19.29 -2.46
CA LEU A 80 -11.79 -18.55 -3.73
C LEU A 80 -10.64 -19.03 -4.62
N HIS A 81 -9.53 -19.44 -4.01
CA HIS A 81 -8.26 -19.76 -4.66
C HIS A 81 -8.12 -21.21 -5.10
N LEU A 82 -9.15 -22.05 -4.83
CA LEU A 82 -9.13 -23.47 -5.14
C LEU A 82 -10.24 -23.87 -6.11
N ASP A 83 -9.95 -24.84 -6.95
CA ASP A 83 -10.94 -25.57 -7.75
C ASP A 83 -11.61 -26.72 -6.95
N GLU A 84 -12.51 -27.46 -7.58
CA GLU A 84 -13.20 -28.58 -6.98
C GLU A 84 -12.26 -29.72 -6.55
N ASN A 85 -11.10 -29.82 -7.16
CA ASN A 85 -10.06 -30.79 -6.87
C ASN A 85 -9.03 -30.29 -5.85
N ARG A 86 -9.25 -29.10 -5.28
CA ARG A 86 -8.33 -28.41 -4.38
C ARG A 86 -6.99 -28.00 -5.00
N ASN A 87 -6.93 -27.85 -6.32
CA ASN A 87 -5.81 -27.22 -6.98
C ASN A 87 -5.99 -25.69 -7.02
N LEU A 88 -4.89 -24.96 -7.16
CA LEU A 88 -4.93 -23.53 -7.36
C LEU A 88 -5.64 -23.20 -8.68
N ASN A 89 -6.60 -22.32 -8.61
CA ASN A 89 -7.38 -21.86 -9.76
C ASN A 89 -6.91 -20.47 -10.26
N GLN A 90 -7.58 -19.94 -11.26
CA GLN A 90 -7.25 -18.62 -11.82
C GLN A 90 -7.44 -17.46 -10.84
N ASN A 91 -8.36 -17.58 -9.88
CA ASN A 91 -8.55 -16.57 -8.86
C ASN A 91 -7.33 -16.43 -7.95
N PHE A 92 -6.57 -17.53 -7.71
CA PHE A 92 -5.34 -17.47 -6.95
C PHE A 92 -4.34 -16.50 -7.57
N TYR A 93 -4.09 -16.61 -8.87
CA TYR A 93 -3.15 -15.74 -9.58
C TYR A 93 -3.64 -14.30 -9.62
N LYS A 94 -4.93 -14.09 -9.86
CA LYS A 94 -5.54 -12.76 -9.80
C LYS A 94 -5.38 -12.13 -8.40
N ILE A 95 -5.66 -12.87 -7.33
CA ILE A 95 -5.49 -12.40 -5.95
C ILE A 95 -4.02 -12.06 -5.69
N GLN A 96 -3.09 -12.89 -6.18
CA GLN A 96 -1.66 -12.63 -6.03
C GLN A 96 -1.23 -11.34 -6.73
N ASP A 97 -1.68 -11.10 -7.95
CA ASP A 97 -1.38 -9.87 -8.71
C ASP A 97 -1.93 -8.64 -8.00
N GLU A 98 -3.21 -8.64 -7.62
CA GLU A 98 -3.88 -7.53 -6.90
C GLU A 98 -3.22 -7.23 -5.54
N ILE A 99 -2.79 -8.27 -4.80
CA ILE A 99 -2.03 -8.10 -3.55
C ILE A 99 -0.68 -7.45 -3.85
N THR A 100 0.01 -7.90 -4.90
CA THR A 100 1.31 -7.38 -5.27
C THR A 100 1.21 -5.91 -5.64
N ASP A 101 0.24 -5.54 -6.47
CA ASP A 101 0.01 -4.16 -6.90
C ASP A 101 -0.37 -3.27 -5.70
N PHE A 102 -1.29 -3.74 -4.83
CA PHE A 102 -1.68 -3.01 -3.62
C PHE A 102 -0.51 -2.73 -2.70
N PHE A 103 0.32 -3.74 -2.42
CA PHE A 103 1.51 -3.56 -1.57
C PHE A 103 2.60 -2.75 -2.27
N TYR A 104 2.75 -2.90 -3.57
CA TYR A 104 3.67 -2.06 -4.35
C TYR A 104 3.31 -0.59 -4.19
N ASP A 105 2.07 -0.23 -4.44
CA ASP A 105 1.57 1.13 -4.27
C ASP A 105 1.72 1.64 -2.83
N GLU A 106 1.41 0.78 -1.85
CA GLU A 106 1.43 1.16 -0.43
C GLU A 106 2.84 1.31 0.12
N LEU A 107 3.79 0.49 -0.36
CA LEU A 107 5.15 0.43 0.19
C LEU A 107 6.15 1.26 -0.62
N ILE A 108 5.88 1.54 -1.89
CA ILE A 108 6.80 2.27 -2.77
C ILE A 108 6.39 3.72 -2.95
N THR A 109 5.15 4.09 -2.69
CA THR A 109 4.64 5.46 -2.82
C THR A 109 4.56 6.23 -1.51
N TYR A 110 5.47 6.05 -0.58
CA TYR A 110 5.68 7.12 0.39
C TYR A 110 6.34 8.28 -0.36
N PRO A 111 5.59 9.40 -0.59
CA PRO A 111 6.16 10.52 -1.28
C PRO A 111 7.32 11.04 -0.45
N ILE A 112 8.48 11.06 -1.03
CA ILE A 112 9.61 11.77 -0.50
C ILE A 112 9.89 12.89 -1.49
N ASP A 113 9.93 14.12 -1.01
CA ASP A 113 10.18 15.26 -1.85
C ASP A 113 11.64 15.69 -1.71
N ILE A 114 12.32 15.87 -2.84
CA ILE A 114 13.61 16.53 -2.87
C ILE A 114 13.36 18.04 -2.76
N VAL A 115 13.85 18.62 -1.68
CA VAL A 115 13.74 20.08 -1.42
C VAL A 115 15.10 20.74 -1.64
N GLN A 116 15.14 21.75 -2.50
CA GLN A 116 16.33 22.60 -2.67
C GLN A 116 16.40 23.61 -1.53
N ASP A 117 17.60 23.84 -0.99
CA ASP A 117 17.82 24.82 0.06
C ASP A 117 17.65 26.26 -0.51
N GLU A 118 16.87 27.08 0.17
CA GLU A 118 16.58 28.45 -0.28
C GLU A 118 17.81 29.38 -0.21
N ASN A 119 18.78 29.07 0.66
CA ASN A 119 19.97 29.89 0.88
C ASN A 119 21.19 29.35 0.10
N ASP A 120 21.18 28.09 -0.29
CA ASP A 120 22.25 27.46 -1.08
C ASP A 120 21.65 26.54 -2.14
N VAL A 121 21.50 27.04 -3.35
CA VAL A 121 20.90 26.35 -4.50
C VAL A 121 21.60 25.06 -4.92
N GLN A 122 22.78 24.77 -4.35
CA GLN A 122 23.52 23.54 -4.58
C GLN A 122 23.17 22.44 -3.56
N ILE A 123 22.42 22.77 -2.51
CA ILE A 123 22.04 21.84 -1.46
C ILE A 123 20.63 21.33 -1.68
N PHE A 124 20.47 20.02 -1.64
CA PHE A 124 19.20 19.32 -1.74
C PHE A 124 19.05 18.41 -0.54
N THR A 125 17.83 18.35 -0.01
CA THR A 125 17.50 17.56 1.18
C THR A 125 16.22 16.78 0.97
N ILE A 126 16.06 15.70 1.74
CA ILE A 126 14.79 14.99 1.95
C ILE A 126 14.47 14.97 3.44
N ASP A 127 13.22 14.80 3.78
CA ASP A 127 12.85 14.47 5.17
C ASP A 127 13.46 13.12 5.55
N THR A 128 14.25 13.11 6.62
CA THR A 128 14.93 11.90 7.10
C THR A 128 14.21 11.21 8.24
N ALA A 129 13.00 11.68 8.62
CA ALA A 129 12.16 10.99 9.59
C ALA A 129 11.92 9.56 9.07
N ASP A 130 12.26 8.59 9.92
CA ASP A 130 12.14 7.15 9.62
C ASP A 130 12.95 6.61 8.42
N VAL A 131 13.70 7.42 7.69
CA VAL A 131 14.60 6.96 6.64
C VAL A 131 15.72 6.12 7.26
N LEU A 132 15.89 4.89 6.78
CA LEU A 132 16.99 3.99 7.18
C LEU A 132 18.22 4.25 6.33
N LYS A 133 18.04 4.30 5.01
CA LYS A 133 19.11 4.49 4.01
C LYS A 133 18.59 5.35 2.86
N SER A 134 19.44 6.24 2.35
CA SER A 134 19.21 6.96 1.11
C SER A 134 20.47 6.90 0.25
N ASP A 135 20.29 6.74 -1.05
CA ASP A 135 21.32 6.76 -2.07
C ASP A 135 20.96 7.84 -3.11
N TRP A 136 21.92 8.67 -3.48
CA TRP A 136 21.72 9.75 -4.43
C TRP A 136 22.40 9.46 -5.76
N SER A 137 21.81 9.91 -6.84
CA SER A 137 22.43 9.87 -8.17
C SER A 137 22.07 11.13 -8.97
N ILE A 138 22.93 11.52 -9.91
CA ILE A 138 22.79 12.75 -10.68
C ILE A 138 23.09 12.52 -12.16
N VAL A 139 22.32 13.19 -13.03
CA VAL A 139 22.58 13.28 -14.46
C VAL A 139 22.77 14.76 -14.81
N GLY A 140 23.77 15.09 -15.63
CA GLY A 140 24.08 16.47 -16.02
C GLY A 140 24.75 17.29 -14.91
N GLY A 141 25.44 16.62 -13.98
CA GLY A 141 26.15 17.24 -12.87
C GLY A 141 27.05 16.27 -12.11
N ILE A 142 27.59 16.71 -10.99
CA ILE A 142 28.36 15.91 -10.05
C ILE A 142 27.88 16.12 -8.60
N ILE A 143 27.89 15.07 -7.81
CA ILE A 143 27.71 15.12 -6.36
C ILE A 143 29.09 15.39 -5.74
N ILE A 144 29.20 16.46 -4.94
CA ILE A 144 30.46 16.86 -4.27
C ILE A 144 30.46 16.52 -2.77
N GLU A 145 29.29 16.46 -2.17
CA GLU A 145 29.11 16.01 -0.79
C GLU A 145 27.81 15.22 -0.68
N GLU A 146 27.84 14.13 0.06
CA GLU A 146 26.67 13.30 0.34
C GLU A 146 26.63 12.92 1.82
N SER A 147 25.45 13.00 2.41
CA SER A 147 25.15 12.47 3.73
C SER A 147 23.71 11.95 3.76
N LYS A 148 23.30 11.30 4.85
CA LYS A 148 21.95 10.80 4.99
C LYS A 148 20.93 11.92 4.78
N GLY A 149 20.14 11.80 3.72
CA GLY A 149 19.08 12.74 3.40
C GLY A 149 19.52 14.10 2.90
N LYS A 150 20.80 14.31 2.62
CA LYS A 150 21.33 15.59 2.12
C LYS A 150 22.44 15.36 1.12
N VAL A 151 22.42 16.14 0.04
CA VAL A 151 23.43 16.13 -1.00
C VAL A 151 23.77 17.57 -1.40
N ARG A 152 25.06 17.80 -1.75
CA ARG A 152 25.49 18.98 -2.46
C ARG A 152 25.85 18.61 -3.88
N ALA A 153 25.22 19.24 -4.86
CA ALA A 153 25.38 18.96 -6.28
C ALA A 153 25.84 20.20 -7.04
N LEU A 154 26.73 20.00 -8.03
CA LEU A 154 27.10 20.98 -9.03
C LEU A 154 26.59 20.52 -10.40
N TRP A 155 25.89 21.40 -11.09
CA TRP A 155 25.36 21.16 -12.42
C TRP A 155 26.35 21.60 -13.49
N PHE A 156 26.40 20.86 -14.60
CA PHE A 156 27.17 21.29 -15.75
C PHE A 156 26.40 22.37 -16.51
N ASP A 157 27.11 23.39 -16.97
CA ASP A 157 26.54 24.49 -17.76
C ASP A 157 26.49 24.08 -19.24
N ASP A 158 25.79 23.00 -19.53
CA ASP A 158 25.53 22.53 -20.87
C ASP A 158 24.01 22.25 -21.04
N ASP A 159 23.55 22.20 -22.31
CA ASP A 159 22.14 21.96 -22.61
C ASP A 159 21.71 20.50 -22.34
N THR A 160 22.42 19.76 -21.47
CA THR A 160 22.07 18.38 -21.14
C THR A 160 20.95 18.32 -20.12
N LYS A 161 20.24 17.20 -20.15
CA LYS A 161 19.20 16.87 -19.17
C LYS A 161 19.82 16.86 -17.77
N GLN A 162 19.24 17.60 -16.84
CA GLN A 162 19.69 17.67 -15.45
C GLN A 162 18.65 17.05 -14.55
N GLU A 163 19.02 15.98 -13.87
CA GLU A 163 18.16 15.25 -12.93
C GLU A 163 18.96 14.91 -11.68
N LEU A 164 18.35 15.13 -10.54
CA LEU A 164 18.79 14.60 -9.26
C LEU A 164 17.78 13.54 -8.80
N ARG A 165 18.25 12.37 -8.48
CA ARG A 165 17.43 11.26 -8.01
C ARG A 165 17.88 10.86 -6.62
N VAL A 166 16.93 10.57 -5.76
CA VAL A 166 17.13 9.89 -4.48
C VAL A 166 16.33 8.61 -4.46
N SER A 167 16.90 7.55 -3.89
CA SER A 167 16.17 6.30 -3.60
C SER A 167 16.63 5.75 -2.26
N GLY A 168 15.83 4.93 -1.63
CA GLY A 168 16.21 4.37 -0.34
C GLY A 168 15.12 3.56 0.33
N TYR A 169 15.27 3.41 1.66
CA TYR A 169 14.36 2.62 2.48
C TYR A 169 14.06 3.32 3.79
N TYR A 170 12.80 3.23 4.22
CA TYR A 170 12.36 3.58 5.56
C TYR A 170 12.68 2.47 6.57
N ARG A 171 12.62 2.77 7.87
CA ARG A 171 12.83 1.78 8.96
C ARG A 171 11.83 0.64 8.95
N ASN A 172 10.64 0.85 8.40
CA ASN A 172 9.61 -0.17 8.23
C ASN A 172 9.86 -1.10 7.02
N GLY A 173 10.93 -0.86 6.24
CA GLY A 173 11.28 -1.63 5.05
C GLY A 173 10.68 -1.11 3.75
N ALA A 174 9.79 -0.10 3.79
CA ALA A 174 9.24 0.52 2.60
C ALA A 174 10.33 1.22 1.79
N GLY A 175 10.31 1.06 0.45
CA GLY A 175 11.16 1.78 -0.47
C GLY A 175 10.61 3.18 -0.76
N PHE A 176 11.48 4.06 -1.24
CA PHE A 176 11.10 5.34 -1.81
C PHE A 176 12.00 5.70 -2.98
N GLU A 177 11.47 6.53 -3.89
CA GLU A 177 12.23 7.14 -4.97
C GLU A 177 11.59 8.48 -5.32
N ASP A 178 12.44 9.51 -5.56
CA ASP A 178 12.02 10.77 -6.14
C ASP A 178 13.05 11.28 -7.15
N VAL A 179 12.59 12.07 -8.11
CA VAL A 179 13.40 12.64 -9.19
C VAL A 179 13.09 14.12 -9.38
N LEU A 180 14.01 14.95 -8.98
CA LEU A 180 13.97 16.39 -9.27
C LEU A 180 14.55 16.66 -10.66
N LYS A 181 13.76 17.23 -11.55
CA LYS A 181 14.19 17.70 -12.88
C LYS A 181 14.46 19.19 -12.81
N ILE A 182 15.69 19.58 -13.13
CA ILE A 182 16.05 20.99 -13.20
C ILE A 182 15.76 21.50 -14.61
N ASN A 183 14.77 22.39 -14.73
CA ASN A 183 14.46 23.04 -16.00
C ASN A 183 15.12 24.41 -16.01
N TYR A 184 16.17 24.59 -16.80
CA TYR A 184 16.65 25.94 -17.11
C TYR A 184 15.69 26.59 -18.11
N THR A 185 14.91 27.55 -17.64
CA THR A 185 14.29 28.56 -18.52
C THR A 185 15.39 29.55 -18.85
N LYS A 186 15.85 29.58 -20.13
CA LYS A 186 16.73 30.64 -20.66
C LYS A 186 16.01 31.97 -20.67
#